data_c1adce2048149cf18a02e059ea22334b
#
_entry.id   c1adce2048149cf18a02e059ea22334b
#
_cell.length_a   1.000
_cell.length_b   1.000
_cell.length_c   1.000
_cell.angle_alpha   90.00
_cell.angle_beta   90.00
_cell.angle_gamma   90.00
#
_symmetry.space_group_name_H-M   'P 1'
#
loop_
_entity.id
_entity.type
_entity.pdbx_description
1 polymer ?
#
loop_
_entity_poly.entity_id
_entity_poly.type
_entity_poly.pdbx_seq_one_letter_code
_entity_poly.pdbx_strand_id
1 'polypeptide(L)'
;DPQYTLRRVWLTEEEEQGFYLGFANEGLWPLCHIAHTRPVFRVQDWEQYQRVNRRFADVLLREAEGEPNPVVLVQDYHFALAPRMIKEARPDARVIIFWHIPWPNPEAFGICPWQRELLDGLLGADIIGFHIQSHCNNFMDSVDRALESRIDREHFAVNRRGHLTFVRPFPISVGFASEPEETESQESSYIERGALLRRLGVEATMLGVGVDRVDYTKGI
;
A
#
# COMPACT_ATOMS: atom_id res chain seq x y z
N ASP A 1 2.83 -28.33 12.37
CA ASP A 1 3.94 -27.38 12.38
C ASP A 1 3.46 -26.04 11.88
N PRO A 2 3.60 -24.98 12.66
CA PRO A 2 3.25 -23.64 12.17
C PRO A 2 4.20 -23.26 11.04
N GLN A 3 3.65 -22.94 9.87
CA GLN A 3 4.43 -22.50 8.71
C GLN A 3 4.96 -21.06 8.87
N TYR A 4 4.44 -20.33 9.86
CA TYR A 4 4.84 -18.94 10.17
C TYR A 4 4.53 -18.59 11.63
N THR A 5 5.15 -17.53 12.12
CA THR A 5 4.86 -16.94 13.42
C THR A 5 4.06 -15.65 13.25
N LEU A 6 2.86 -15.58 13.85
CA LEU A 6 2.06 -14.36 13.86
C LEU A 6 2.41 -13.53 15.11
N ARG A 7 2.87 -12.29 14.89
CA ARG A 7 3.03 -11.28 15.94
C ARG A 7 2.02 -10.16 15.74
N ARG A 8 1.28 -9.84 16.80
CA ARG A 8 0.29 -8.74 16.79
C ARG A 8 0.83 -7.55 17.54
N VAL A 9 0.62 -6.38 16.97
CA VAL A 9 0.89 -5.10 17.62
C VAL A 9 -0.46 -4.48 17.99
N TRP A 10 -0.70 -4.32 19.28
CA TRP A 10 -1.95 -3.74 19.76
C TRP A 10 -1.84 -2.23 19.81
N LEU A 11 -2.86 -1.57 19.26
CA LEU A 11 -2.99 -0.12 19.26
C LEU A 11 -4.03 0.30 20.30
N THR A 12 -3.85 1.50 20.85
CA THR A 12 -4.91 2.16 21.62
C THR A 12 -5.95 2.72 20.65
N GLU A 13 -7.14 3.05 21.17
CA GLU A 13 -8.18 3.70 20.37
C GLU A 13 -7.69 5.03 19.77
N GLU A 14 -6.95 5.83 20.53
CA GLU A 14 -6.35 7.08 20.07
C GLU A 14 -5.34 6.86 18.92
N GLU A 15 -4.52 5.83 19.04
CA GLU A 15 -3.57 5.46 17.98
C GLU A 15 -4.29 4.98 16.71
N GLU A 16 -5.32 4.15 16.85
CA GLU A 16 -6.13 3.70 15.71
C GLU A 16 -6.84 4.87 15.02
N GLN A 17 -7.46 5.77 15.80
CA GLN A 17 -8.12 6.96 15.27
C GLN A 17 -7.14 7.87 14.52
N GLY A 18 -6.01 8.22 15.11
CA GLY A 18 -5.07 9.14 14.48
C GLY A 18 -4.27 8.51 13.34
N PHE A 19 -3.75 7.30 13.54
CA PHE A 19 -2.92 6.61 12.55
C PHE A 19 -3.72 6.09 11.36
N TYR A 20 -4.75 5.26 11.62
CA TYR A 20 -5.46 4.53 10.58
C TYR A 20 -6.59 5.36 9.97
N LEU A 21 -7.54 5.82 10.80
CA LEU A 21 -8.69 6.56 10.30
C LEU A 21 -8.32 7.98 9.88
N GLY A 22 -7.51 8.69 10.67
CA GLY A 22 -7.11 10.07 10.41
C GLY A 22 -6.06 10.16 9.31
N PHE A 23 -4.77 10.00 9.65
CA PHE A 23 -3.69 10.29 8.71
C PHE A 23 -3.70 9.41 7.46
N ALA A 24 -3.92 8.09 7.63
CA ALA A 24 -3.93 7.18 6.49
C ALA A 24 -5.18 7.36 5.63
N ASN A 25 -6.39 7.25 6.20
CA ASN A 25 -7.62 7.16 5.41
C ASN A 25 -8.27 8.51 5.08
N GLU A 26 -8.19 9.51 5.97
CA GLU A 26 -8.69 10.87 5.66
C GLU A 26 -7.64 11.75 4.98
N GLY A 27 -6.34 11.44 5.15
CA GLY A 27 -5.24 12.20 4.56
C GLY A 27 -4.67 11.56 3.30
N LEU A 28 -3.88 10.49 3.44
CA LEU A 28 -3.12 9.89 2.33
C LEU A 28 -4.01 9.23 1.28
N TRP A 29 -5.05 8.52 1.68
CA TRP A 29 -5.93 7.82 0.76
C TRP A 29 -6.57 8.77 -0.28
N PRO A 30 -7.33 9.82 0.10
CA PRO A 30 -7.92 10.72 -0.86
C PRO A 30 -6.86 11.52 -1.65
N LEU A 31 -5.74 11.89 -1.03
CA LEU A 31 -4.63 12.56 -1.70
C LEU A 31 -4.07 11.72 -2.85
N CYS A 32 -3.74 10.47 -2.57
CA CYS A 32 -3.09 9.58 -3.53
C CYS A 32 -4.02 9.14 -4.67
N HIS A 33 -5.31 9.00 -4.40
CA HIS A 33 -6.32 8.70 -5.43
C HIS A 33 -6.76 9.93 -6.24
N ILE A 34 -6.28 11.14 -5.90
CA ILE A 34 -6.77 12.41 -6.48
C ILE A 34 -8.31 12.43 -6.40
N ALA A 35 -8.83 11.98 -5.27
CA ALA A 35 -10.27 11.90 -5.05
C ALA A 35 -10.88 13.30 -4.96
N HIS A 36 -12.14 13.45 -5.39
CA HIS A 36 -12.85 14.73 -5.26
C HIS A 36 -13.21 15.09 -3.80
N THR A 37 -12.72 14.29 -2.86
CA THR A 37 -12.80 14.56 -1.42
C THR A 37 -11.53 15.24 -0.97
N ARG A 38 -11.66 16.34 -0.24
CA ARG A 38 -10.50 17.10 0.27
C ARG A 38 -9.73 16.26 1.29
N PRO A 39 -8.41 16.03 1.09
CA PRO A 39 -7.56 15.40 2.11
C PRO A 39 -7.54 16.22 3.41
N VAL A 40 -7.59 15.55 4.53
CA VAL A 40 -7.55 16.16 5.85
C VAL A 40 -6.24 15.78 6.55
N PHE A 41 -5.48 16.79 6.95
CA PHE A 41 -4.22 16.62 7.65
C PHE A 41 -4.25 17.36 8.98
N ARG A 42 -4.12 16.61 10.09
CA ARG A 42 -4.07 17.12 11.47
C ARG A 42 -2.73 16.75 12.11
N VAL A 43 -2.17 17.65 12.89
CA VAL A 43 -0.90 17.39 13.60
C VAL A 43 -1.02 16.19 14.54
N GLN A 44 -2.13 16.06 15.24
CA GLN A 44 -2.39 14.96 16.17
C GLN A 44 -2.39 13.59 15.46
N ASP A 45 -3.00 13.51 14.27
CA ASP A 45 -3.03 12.29 13.46
C ASP A 45 -1.63 11.92 12.97
N TRP A 46 -0.84 12.92 12.57
CA TRP A 46 0.55 12.74 12.18
C TRP A 46 1.41 12.21 13.34
N GLU A 47 1.25 12.74 14.55
CA GLU A 47 1.95 12.26 15.73
C GLU A 47 1.63 10.79 16.02
N GLN A 48 0.37 10.38 15.89
CA GLN A 48 -0.01 8.97 16.03
C GLN A 48 0.56 8.11 14.89
N TYR A 49 0.58 8.62 13.65
CA TYR A 49 1.18 7.93 12.51
C TYR A 49 2.67 7.66 12.75
N GLN A 50 3.42 8.66 13.24
CA GLN A 50 4.82 8.49 13.61
C GLN A 50 5.00 7.47 14.74
N ARG A 51 4.20 7.56 15.80
CA ARG A 51 4.25 6.69 16.96
C ARG A 51 3.99 5.22 16.60
N VAL A 52 2.96 4.98 15.80
CA VAL A 52 2.61 3.63 15.36
C VAL A 52 3.67 3.05 14.45
N ASN A 53 4.17 3.82 13.46
CA ASN A 53 5.28 3.38 12.61
C ASN A 53 6.51 2.98 13.45
N ARG A 54 6.87 3.79 14.46
CA ARG A 54 7.97 3.47 15.39
C ARG A 54 7.70 2.19 16.15
N ARG A 55 6.51 2.01 16.70
CA ARG A 55 6.14 0.80 17.44
C ARG A 55 6.26 -0.46 16.59
N PHE A 56 5.78 -0.43 15.34
CA PHE A 56 5.91 -1.56 14.42
C PHE A 56 7.37 -1.84 14.07
N ALA A 57 8.15 -0.81 13.78
CA ALA A 57 9.59 -0.97 13.54
C ALA A 57 10.30 -1.59 14.74
N ASP A 58 10.01 -1.15 15.97
CA ASP A 58 10.64 -1.68 17.19
C ASP A 58 10.25 -3.13 17.46
N VAL A 59 9.00 -3.53 17.18
CA VAL A 59 8.58 -4.95 17.29
C VAL A 59 9.31 -5.79 16.25
N LEU A 60 9.36 -5.35 14.99
CA LEU A 60 10.07 -6.05 13.93
C LEU A 60 11.55 -6.21 14.25
N LEU A 61 12.22 -5.17 14.76
CA LEU A 61 13.64 -5.21 15.12
C LEU A 61 13.91 -6.24 16.22
N ARG A 62 13.02 -6.38 17.20
CA ARG A 62 13.12 -7.43 18.23
C ARG A 62 12.92 -8.84 17.65
N GLU A 63 11.93 -9.03 16.76
CA GLU A 63 11.71 -10.33 16.12
C GLU A 63 12.86 -10.74 15.17
N ALA A 64 13.54 -9.75 14.59
CA ALA A 64 14.72 -9.97 13.74
C ALA A 64 16.05 -10.05 14.51
N GLU A 65 16.00 -10.02 15.85
CA GLU A 65 17.21 -10.13 16.67
C GLU A 65 17.86 -11.50 16.47
N GLY A 66 19.16 -11.51 16.17
CA GLY A 66 19.90 -12.74 15.88
C GLY A 66 19.85 -13.24 14.44
N GLU A 67 18.93 -12.73 13.60
CA GLU A 67 18.86 -13.07 12.18
C GLU A 67 19.85 -12.21 11.37
N PRO A 68 20.81 -12.80 10.67
CA PRO A 68 21.73 -12.04 9.80
C PRO A 68 21.03 -11.66 8.49
N ASN A 69 21.18 -10.40 8.08
CA ASN A 69 20.61 -9.87 6.82
C ASN A 69 19.10 -10.15 6.64
N PRO A 70 18.25 -9.81 7.63
CA PRO A 70 16.83 -10.12 7.55
C PRO A 70 16.18 -9.44 6.34
N VAL A 71 15.24 -10.16 5.69
CA VAL A 71 14.42 -9.61 4.61
C VAL A 71 13.10 -9.14 5.18
N VAL A 72 12.80 -7.87 5.00
CA VAL A 72 11.60 -7.21 5.53
C VAL A 72 10.71 -6.75 4.40
N LEU A 73 9.48 -7.25 4.35
CA LEU A 73 8.43 -6.82 3.42
C LEU A 73 7.44 -5.92 4.16
N VAL A 74 7.54 -4.62 3.92
CA VAL A 74 6.60 -3.63 4.45
C VAL A 74 5.44 -3.48 3.46
N GLN A 75 4.22 -3.44 3.99
CA GLN A 75 3.03 -3.35 3.16
C GLN A 75 2.31 -2.03 3.36
N ASP A 76 2.15 -1.33 2.23
CA ASP A 76 1.24 -0.22 2.03
C ASP A 76 1.58 1.11 2.73
N TYR A 77 0.80 2.13 2.40
CA TYR A 77 0.94 3.54 2.79
C TYR A 77 0.83 3.81 4.29
N HIS A 78 0.36 2.83 5.05
CA HIS A 78 0.29 2.91 6.50
C HIS A 78 1.68 3.00 7.16
N PHE A 79 2.71 2.46 6.51
CA PHE A 79 4.04 2.29 7.11
C PHE A 79 5.15 3.02 6.33
N ALA A 80 4.84 4.20 5.77
CA ALA A 80 5.81 4.96 4.98
C ALA A 80 7.08 5.37 5.74
N LEU A 81 7.04 5.46 7.07
CA LEU A 81 8.20 5.84 7.88
C LEU A 81 9.02 4.63 8.36
N ALA A 82 8.42 3.45 8.41
CA ALA A 82 9.05 2.25 8.94
C ALA A 82 10.33 1.83 8.19
N PRO A 83 10.44 1.90 6.84
CA PRO A 83 11.64 1.50 6.13
C PRO A 83 12.90 2.23 6.61
N ARG A 84 12.83 3.56 6.78
CA ARG A 84 13.96 4.36 7.28
C ARG A 84 14.32 3.96 8.71
N MET A 85 13.33 3.80 9.58
CA MET A 85 13.53 3.43 10.99
C MET A 85 14.21 2.07 11.13
N ILE A 86 13.82 1.10 10.28
CA ILE A 86 14.41 -0.24 10.24
C ILE A 86 15.84 -0.17 9.72
N LYS A 87 16.07 0.51 8.60
CA LYS A 87 17.36 0.58 7.93
C LYS A 87 18.43 1.29 8.77
N GLU A 88 18.06 2.31 9.52
CA GLU A 88 18.97 3.00 10.46
C GLU A 88 19.39 2.11 11.63
N ALA A 89 18.47 1.28 12.14
CA ALA A 89 18.76 0.36 13.25
C ALA A 89 19.49 -0.92 12.77
N ARG A 90 19.17 -1.38 11.56
CA ARG A 90 19.72 -2.60 10.94
C ARG A 90 20.14 -2.31 9.48
N PRO A 91 21.34 -1.73 9.28
CA PRO A 91 21.85 -1.44 7.93
C PRO A 91 22.00 -2.69 7.04
N ASP A 92 22.17 -3.86 7.63
CA ASP A 92 22.25 -5.16 6.97
C ASP A 92 20.89 -5.68 6.48
N ALA A 93 19.77 -5.20 7.05
CA ALA A 93 18.43 -5.63 6.63
C ALA A 93 18.16 -5.25 5.17
N ARG A 94 17.48 -6.13 4.44
CA ARG A 94 16.95 -5.87 3.11
C ARG A 94 15.49 -5.48 3.23
N VAL A 95 15.20 -4.20 3.08
CA VAL A 95 13.87 -3.64 3.29
C VAL A 95 13.19 -3.37 1.96
N ILE A 96 12.03 -3.95 1.76
CA ILE A 96 11.19 -3.74 0.58
C ILE A 96 9.86 -3.19 1.06
N ILE A 97 9.35 -2.15 0.42
CA ILE A 97 7.99 -1.66 0.64
C ILE A 97 7.19 -1.73 -0.64
N PHE A 98 5.97 -2.25 -0.57
CA PHE A 98 5.01 -2.19 -1.66
C PHE A 98 3.88 -1.22 -1.33
N TRP A 99 3.73 -0.20 -2.18
CA TRP A 99 2.71 0.84 -2.06
C TRP A 99 1.50 0.47 -2.91
N HIS A 100 0.39 0.11 -2.29
CA HIS A 100 -0.77 -0.47 -2.97
C HIS A 100 -1.71 0.55 -3.60
N ILE A 101 -1.70 1.81 -3.14
CA ILE A 101 -2.53 2.86 -3.71
C ILE A 101 -1.79 3.62 -4.83
N PRO A 102 -2.48 4.41 -5.67
CA PRO A 102 -1.80 5.24 -6.66
C PRO A 102 -0.78 6.18 -6.01
N TRP A 103 0.26 6.56 -6.78
CA TRP A 103 1.10 7.70 -6.42
C TRP A 103 0.76 8.87 -7.35
N PRO A 104 0.27 10.01 -6.80
CA PRO A 104 -0.17 11.13 -7.60
C PRO A 104 1.03 11.91 -8.18
N ASN A 105 0.76 12.89 -9.03
CA ASN A 105 1.80 13.81 -9.48
C ASN A 105 2.38 14.64 -8.32
N PRO A 106 3.58 15.24 -8.49
CA PRO A 106 4.25 15.99 -7.43
C PRO A 106 3.45 17.19 -6.91
N GLU A 107 2.63 17.83 -7.76
CA GLU A 107 1.80 18.96 -7.39
C GLU A 107 0.73 18.56 -6.38
N ALA A 108 0.05 17.44 -6.67
CA ALA A 108 -0.96 16.90 -5.77
C ALA A 108 -0.33 16.38 -4.47
N PHE A 109 0.76 15.59 -4.56
CA PHE A 109 1.44 15.08 -3.37
C PHE A 109 1.99 16.21 -2.49
N GLY A 110 2.39 17.32 -3.09
CA GLY A 110 2.88 18.52 -2.42
C GLY A 110 1.88 19.19 -1.48
N ILE A 111 0.60 18.82 -1.50
CA ILE A 111 -0.42 19.28 -0.56
C ILE A 111 -0.17 18.70 0.84
N CYS A 112 0.46 17.51 0.95
CA CYS A 112 0.76 16.90 2.23
C CYS A 112 1.80 17.73 3.00
N PRO A 113 1.50 18.21 4.22
CA PRO A 113 2.44 18.99 5.01
C PRO A 113 3.74 18.26 5.34
N TRP A 114 3.67 16.94 5.48
CA TRP A 114 4.80 16.07 5.85
C TRP A 114 5.32 15.25 4.65
N GLN A 115 5.18 15.79 3.43
CA GLN A 115 5.66 15.12 2.22
C GLN A 115 7.15 14.73 2.28
N ARG A 116 7.99 15.60 2.89
CA ARG A 116 9.43 15.35 2.98
C ARG A 116 9.76 14.18 3.89
N GLU A 117 9.09 14.09 5.03
CA GLU A 117 9.24 13.04 6.02
C GLU A 117 8.77 11.69 5.47
N LEU A 118 7.63 11.67 4.76
CA LEU A 118 7.12 10.47 4.10
C LEU A 118 8.08 9.95 3.02
N LEU A 119 8.54 10.85 2.14
CA LEU A 119 9.50 10.50 1.10
C LEU A 119 10.83 10.02 1.69
N ASP A 120 11.36 10.70 2.72
CA ASP A 120 12.59 10.28 3.40
C ASP A 120 12.42 8.92 4.08
N GLY A 121 11.25 8.67 4.68
CA GLY A 121 10.89 7.39 5.30
C GLY A 121 10.90 6.24 4.28
N LEU A 122 10.21 6.43 3.15
CA LEU A 122 10.15 5.46 2.06
C LEU A 122 11.53 5.18 1.47
N LEU A 123 12.39 6.20 1.31
CA LEU A 123 13.75 6.07 0.80
C LEU A 123 14.71 5.37 1.79
N GLY A 124 14.23 4.87 2.91
CA GLY A 124 14.93 3.91 3.74
C GLY A 124 14.85 2.48 3.21
N ALA A 125 13.94 2.19 2.30
CA ALA A 125 13.83 0.89 1.65
C ALA A 125 14.92 0.68 0.59
N ASP A 126 15.32 -0.57 0.35
CA ASP A 126 16.17 -0.95 -0.78
C ASP A 126 15.37 -1.01 -2.08
N ILE A 127 14.08 -1.39 -1.98
CA ILE A 127 13.15 -1.41 -3.11
C ILE A 127 11.81 -0.81 -2.68
N ILE A 128 11.29 0.10 -3.50
CA ILE A 128 9.91 0.58 -3.42
C ILE A 128 9.16 0.06 -4.64
N GLY A 129 8.10 -0.72 -4.39
CA GLY A 129 7.24 -1.29 -5.41
C GLY A 129 5.95 -0.51 -5.60
N PHE A 130 5.55 -0.32 -6.85
CA PHE A 130 4.25 0.21 -7.26
C PHE A 130 3.59 -0.73 -8.26
N HIS A 131 2.30 -0.57 -8.53
CA HIS A 131 1.60 -1.39 -9.52
C HIS A 131 2.02 -1.10 -10.95
N ILE A 132 2.25 0.17 -11.30
CA ILE A 132 2.50 0.61 -12.68
C ILE A 132 3.64 1.61 -12.76
N GLN A 133 4.24 1.69 -13.94
CA GLN A 133 5.40 2.55 -14.21
C GLN A 133 5.12 4.04 -13.97
N SER A 134 3.91 4.52 -14.28
CA SER A 134 3.58 5.94 -14.08
C SER A 134 3.64 6.36 -12.60
N HIS A 135 3.30 5.46 -11.67
CA HIS A 135 3.43 5.73 -10.22
C HIS A 135 4.91 5.79 -9.81
N CYS A 136 5.77 4.95 -10.40
CA CYS A 136 7.21 5.04 -10.19
C CYS A 136 7.77 6.40 -10.64
N ASN A 137 7.35 6.85 -11.83
CA ASN A 137 7.78 8.15 -12.38
C ASN A 137 7.33 9.30 -11.48
N ASN A 138 6.05 9.31 -11.09
CA ASN A 138 5.49 10.33 -10.22
C ASN A 138 6.17 10.36 -8.84
N PHE A 139 6.51 9.19 -8.29
CA PHE A 139 7.27 9.09 -7.05
C PHE A 139 8.65 9.74 -7.19
N MET A 140 9.40 9.39 -8.24
CA MET A 140 10.73 9.94 -8.49
C MET A 140 10.67 11.47 -8.70
N ASP A 141 9.65 11.96 -9.41
CA ASP A 141 9.41 13.40 -9.60
C ASP A 141 9.06 14.10 -8.28
N SER A 142 8.30 13.45 -7.41
CA SER A 142 8.00 13.96 -6.06
C SER A 142 9.27 14.06 -5.21
N VAL A 143 10.15 13.06 -5.30
CA VAL A 143 11.45 13.06 -4.62
C VAL A 143 12.35 14.19 -5.14
N ASP A 144 12.47 14.33 -6.46
CA ASP A 144 13.29 15.35 -7.12
C ASP A 144 12.88 16.76 -6.69
N ARG A 145 11.58 16.98 -6.59
CA ARG A 145 11.03 18.29 -6.18
C ARG A 145 11.18 18.59 -4.69
N ALA A 146 11.00 17.58 -3.84
CA ALA A 146 10.90 17.80 -2.39
C ALA A 146 12.20 17.58 -1.63
N LEU A 147 13.09 16.74 -2.14
CA LEU A 147 14.28 16.29 -1.42
C LEU A 147 15.55 16.53 -2.24
N GLU A 148 16.62 16.88 -1.53
CA GLU A 148 17.96 16.91 -2.11
C GLU A 148 18.50 15.47 -2.22
N SER A 149 18.50 14.91 -3.45
CA SER A 149 18.88 13.53 -3.74
C SER A 149 19.38 13.39 -5.15
N ARG A 150 20.16 12.34 -5.43
CA ARG A 150 20.59 12.02 -6.81
C ARG A 150 19.61 11.01 -7.42
N ILE A 151 18.94 11.41 -8.48
CA ILE A 151 17.99 10.59 -9.23
C ILE A 151 18.68 9.98 -10.45
N ASP A 152 18.63 8.65 -10.55
CA ASP A 152 19.03 7.89 -11.73
C ASP A 152 17.77 7.41 -12.44
N ARG A 153 17.39 8.11 -13.51
CA ARG A 153 16.18 7.82 -14.27
C ARG A 153 16.35 6.61 -15.21
N GLU A 154 17.58 6.31 -15.59
CA GLU A 154 17.89 5.15 -16.45
C GLU A 154 17.70 3.85 -15.69
N HIS A 155 18.16 3.81 -14.44
CA HIS A 155 18.07 2.62 -13.59
C HIS A 155 16.90 2.68 -12.60
N PHE A 156 16.05 3.71 -12.66
CA PHE A 156 14.95 3.94 -11.70
C PHE A 156 15.42 3.80 -10.27
N ALA A 157 16.41 4.59 -9.90
CA ALA A 157 17.02 4.56 -8.59
C ALA A 157 17.19 5.95 -8.00
N VAL A 158 17.12 6.04 -6.67
CA VAL A 158 17.36 7.27 -5.91
C VAL A 158 18.50 7.01 -4.94
N ASN A 159 19.55 7.84 -5.00
CA ASN A 159 20.59 7.85 -3.98
C ASN A 159 20.37 9.03 -3.05
N ARG A 160 20.13 8.73 -1.78
CA ARG A 160 19.95 9.73 -0.74
C ARG A 160 20.78 9.37 0.49
N ARG A 161 21.63 10.31 0.92
CA ARG A 161 22.54 10.13 2.07
C ARG A 161 23.39 8.85 2.00
N GLY A 162 23.79 8.47 0.78
CA GLY A 162 24.59 7.26 0.56
C GLY A 162 23.82 5.96 0.49
N HIS A 163 22.51 5.99 0.70
CA HIS A 163 21.62 4.82 0.51
C HIS A 163 20.99 4.85 -0.87
N LEU A 164 21.02 3.69 -1.56
CA LEU A 164 20.45 3.50 -2.89
C LEU A 164 19.10 2.76 -2.76
N THR A 165 18.05 3.39 -3.26
CA THR A 165 16.70 2.83 -3.32
C THR A 165 16.30 2.62 -4.77
N PHE A 166 15.89 1.41 -5.13
CA PHE A 166 15.30 1.12 -6.44
C PHE A 166 13.79 1.31 -6.42
N VAL A 167 13.25 1.94 -7.45
CA VAL A 167 11.82 2.16 -7.63
C VAL A 167 11.33 1.29 -8.78
N ARG A 168 10.42 0.33 -8.54
CA ARG A 168 10.07 -0.71 -9.52
C ARG A 168 8.56 -0.90 -9.66
N PRO A 169 8.06 -1.12 -10.89
CA PRO A 169 6.70 -1.56 -11.10
C PRO A 169 6.60 -3.09 -10.92
N PHE A 170 5.59 -3.51 -10.18
CA PHE A 170 5.20 -4.91 -10.01
C PHE A 170 3.70 -5.04 -10.32
N PRO A 171 3.32 -5.12 -11.59
CA PRO A 171 1.92 -5.19 -11.97
C PRO A 171 1.29 -6.47 -11.46
N ILE A 172 0.13 -6.34 -10.82
CA ILE A 172 -0.68 -7.49 -10.43
C ILE A 172 -1.37 -8.06 -11.65
N SER A 173 -1.44 -9.38 -11.74
CA SER A 173 -2.18 -10.09 -12.77
C SER A 173 -3.33 -10.90 -12.17
N VAL A 174 -4.30 -11.23 -13.01
CA VAL A 174 -5.39 -12.14 -12.68
C VAL A 174 -5.18 -13.44 -13.43
N GLY A 175 -5.14 -14.54 -12.70
CA GLY A 175 -5.19 -15.86 -13.31
C GLY A 175 -6.60 -16.13 -13.82
N PHE A 176 -6.75 -16.33 -15.12
CA PHE A 176 -7.98 -16.95 -15.63
C PHE A 176 -7.87 -18.43 -15.33
N ALA A 177 -8.85 -18.97 -14.59
CA ALA A 177 -8.99 -20.42 -14.51
C ALA A 177 -9.12 -20.94 -15.95
N SER A 178 -8.21 -21.81 -16.37
CA SER A 178 -8.44 -22.64 -17.55
C SER A 178 -9.84 -23.24 -17.39
N GLU A 179 -10.61 -23.28 -18.50
CA GLU A 179 -12.01 -23.70 -18.52
C GLU A 179 -12.24 -24.85 -17.52
N PRO A 180 -13.30 -24.78 -16.69
CA PRO A 180 -13.62 -25.88 -15.81
C PRO A 180 -13.74 -27.15 -16.67
N GLU A 181 -13.05 -28.22 -16.29
CA GLU A 181 -13.33 -29.53 -16.85
C GLU A 181 -14.85 -29.72 -16.84
N GLU A 182 -15.42 -30.04 -18.02
CA GLU A 182 -16.85 -30.29 -18.21
C GLU A 182 -17.28 -31.44 -17.29
N THR A 183 -17.64 -31.12 -16.07
CA THR A 183 -18.20 -32.05 -15.13
C THR A 183 -19.53 -31.48 -14.63
N GLU A 184 -20.46 -32.40 -14.44
CA GLU A 184 -21.84 -32.35 -13.89
C GLU A 184 -22.35 -31.09 -13.16
N SER A 185 -21.46 -30.10 -12.92
CA SER A 185 -21.74 -28.84 -12.25
C SER A 185 -22.45 -27.78 -13.15
N GLN A 186 -22.40 -27.90 -14.48
CA GLN A 186 -22.99 -26.91 -15.37
C GLN A 186 -24.52 -26.97 -15.38
N GLU A 187 -25.13 -28.14 -15.44
CA GLU A 187 -26.60 -28.29 -15.39
C GLU A 187 -27.16 -27.79 -14.05
N SER A 188 -26.49 -28.09 -12.94
CA SER A 188 -26.86 -27.59 -11.61
C SER A 188 -26.80 -26.09 -11.53
N SER A 189 -25.77 -25.46 -12.09
CA SER A 189 -25.59 -24.00 -12.06
C SER A 189 -26.64 -23.27 -12.91
N TYR A 190 -27.09 -23.84 -14.03
CA TYR A 190 -28.17 -23.26 -14.85
C TYR A 190 -29.54 -23.34 -14.16
N ILE A 191 -29.81 -24.46 -13.45
CA ILE A 191 -31.04 -24.61 -12.67
C ILE A 191 -31.10 -23.61 -11.51
N GLU A 192 -30.00 -23.44 -10.81
CA GLU A 192 -29.87 -22.47 -9.71
C GLU A 192 -30.03 -21.04 -10.23
N ARG A 193 -29.42 -20.70 -11.38
CA ARG A 193 -29.57 -19.39 -12.03
C ARG A 193 -31.02 -19.09 -12.39
N GLY A 194 -31.72 -20.05 -13.00
CA GLY A 194 -33.14 -19.88 -13.35
C GLY A 194 -34.03 -19.68 -12.13
N ALA A 195 -33.75 -20.38 -11.04
CA ALA A 195 -34.46 -20.20 -9.77
C ALA A 195 -34.18 -18.82 -9.15
N LEU A 196 -32.95 -18.35 -9.22
CA LEU A 196 -32.55 -17.05 -8.72
C LEU A 196 -33.24 -15.92 -9.49
N LEU A 197 -33.22 -15.95 -10.84
CA LEU A 197 -33.86 -14.95 -11.69
C LEU A 197 -35.38 -14.87 -11.43
N ARG A 198 -36.07 -16.03 -11.30
CA ARG A 198 -37.49 -16.07 -10.94
C ARG A 198 -37.74 -15.44 -9.56
N ARG A 199 -36.87 -15.72 -8.57
CA ARG A 199 -37.00 -15.15 -7.22
C ARG A 199 -36.80 -13.62 -7.20
N LEU A 200 -35.93 -13.13 -8.09
CA LEU A 200 -35.67 -11.69 -8.25
C LEU A 200 -36.70 -10.97 -9.14
N GLY A 201 -37.58 -11.72 -9.82
CA GLY A 201 -38.53 -11.14 -10.78
C GLY A 201 -37.85 -10.54 -12.00
N VAL A 202 -36.69 -11.05 -12.40
CA VAL A 202 -35.90 -10.52 -13.53
C VAL A 202 -35.89 -11.52 -14.67
N GLU A 203 -36.25 -11.02 -15.89
CA GLU A 203 -36.06 -11.76 -17.14
C GLU A 203 -34.80 -11.26 -17.84
N ALA A 204 -33.76 -12.05 -17.90
CA ALA A 204 -32.48 -11.70 -18.52
C ALA A 204 -31.77 -12.90 -19.13
N THR A 205 -31.15 -12.71 -20.30
CA THR A 205 -30.30 -13.70 -20.96
C THR A 205 -28.88 -13.71 -20.38
N MET A 206 -28.41 -12.56 -19.90
CA MET A 206 -27.13 -12.42 -19.23
C MET A 206 -27.33 -11.78 -17.85
N LEU A 207 -26.58 -12.26 -16.86
CA LEU A 207 -26.59 -11.73 -15.50
C LEU A 207 -25.17 -11.34 -15.13
N GLY A 208 -24.97 -10.06 -14.79
CA GLY A 208 -23.75 -9.54 -14.22
C GLY A 208 -23.96 -9.27 -12.73
N VAL A 209 -22.98 -9.62 -11.90
CA VAL A 209 -22.98 -9.34 -10.49
C VAL A 209 -21.78 -8.46 -10.16
N GLY A 210 -22.04 -7.32 -9.52
CA GLY A 210 -21.01 -6.44 -8.93
C GLY A 210 -21.18 -6.42 -7.42
N VAL A 211 -20.12 -6.74 -6.68
CA VAL A 211 -20.09 -6.67 -5.21
C VAL A 211 -18.87 -5.89 -4.80
N ASP A 212 -19.07 -4.77 -4.10
CA ASP A 212 -17.98 -3.97 -3.56
C ASP A 212 -18.42 -3.24 -2.29
N ARG A 213 -17.45 -2.63 -1.60
CA ARG A 213 -17.74 -1.71 -0.50
C ARG A 213 -18.39 -0.43 -1.06
N VAL A 214 -19.26 0.18 -0.28
CA VAL A 214 -19.73 1.54 -0.57
C VAL A 214 -18.59 2.50 -0.25
N ASP A 215 -17.89 2.95 -1.29
CA ASP A 215 -16.71 3.81 -1.19
C ASP A 215 -16.67 4.73 -2.42
N TYR A 216 -16.34 6.00 -2.22
CA TYR A 216 -16.29 6.99 -3.29
C TYR A 216 -15.27 6.68 -4.39
N THR A 217 -14.30 5.80 -4.14
CA THR A 217 -13.33 5.35 -5.14
C THR A 217 -13.85 4.25 -6.04
N LYS A 218 -15.02 3.66 -5.74
CA LYS A 218 -15.58 2.52 -6.48
C LYS A 218 -16.53 2.91 -7.61
N GLY A 219 -16.87 4.19 -7.72
CA GLY A 219 -17.75 4.69 -8.77
C GLY A 219 -19.21 4.22 -8.64
N ILE A 220 -19.66 3.94 -7.41
CA ILE A 220 -21.03 3.50 -7.09
C ILE A 220 -21.88 4.74 -6.75
#